data_492dd32e225c4752456ad1a0f5799bda
#
_entry.id   492dd32e225c4752456ad1a0f5799bda
#
_cell.length_a   1.000
_cell.length_b   1.000
_cell.length_c   1.000
_cell.angle_alpha   90.00
_cell.angle_beta   90.00
_cell.angle_gamma   90.00
#
_symmetry.space_group_name_H-M   'P 1'
#
loop_
_entity.id
_entity.type
_entity.pdbx_description
1 polymer ?
#
loop_
_entity_poly.entity_id
_entity_poly.type
_entity_poly.pdbx_seq_one_letter_code
_entity_poly.pdbx_strand_id
1 'polypeptide(L)'
;MERQIFINEMQARFNLRKPRSEKPTNLYLVCRINNKQVKLSTGVKIYPDHWNEKRQEAYISVRLSEIDNINNTIVNKKITKLKEYFIEFKHYLCMHPDEIGAVSYTHLRAHETL
;
A
#
# COMPACT_ATOMS: atom_id res chain seq x y z
N MET A 1 -19.11 -7.76 17.49
CA MET A 1 -18.71 -6.37 17.68
C MET A 1 -17.21 -6.20 17.75
N GLU A 2 -16.51 -6.98 18.54
CA GLU A 2 -15.05 -6.90 18.64
C GLU A 2 -14.37 -7.15 17.29
N ARG A 3 -14.88 -8.09 16.50
CA ARG A 3 -14.34 -8.37 15.18
C ARG A 3 -14.47 -7.20 14.23
N GLN A 4 -15.60 -6.50 14.28
CA GLN A 4 -15.83 -5.36 13.41
C GLN A 4 -14.91 -4.21 13.77
N ILE A 5 -14.70 -3.96 15.06
CA ILE A 5 -13.77 -2.95 15.52
C ILE A 5 -12.36 -3.28 15.06
N PHE A 6 -11.95 -4.54 15.20
CA PHE A 6 -10.63 -5.02 14.77
C PHE A 6 -10.41 -4.80 13.26
N ILE A 7 -11.39 -5.13 12.44
CA ILE A 7 -11.27 -4.97 10.99
C ILE A 7 -11.25 -3.51 10.60
N ASN A 8 -12.01 -2.66 11.29
CA ASN A 8 -11.99 -1.22 11.04
C ASN A 8 -10.63 -0.60 11.36
N GLU A 9 -9.88 -1.20 12.29
CA GLU A 9 -8.54 -0.75 12.62
C GLU A 9 -7.49 -1.20 11.59
N MET A 10 -7.83 -2.13 10.72
CA MET A 10 -6.93 -2.57 9.66
C MET A 10 -6.89 -1.55 8.54
N GLN A 11 -6.03 -0.56 8.71
CA GLN A 11 -5.84 0.50 7.73
C GLN A 11 -4.52 0.30 7.02
N ALA A 12 -4.52 0.53 5.72
CA ALA A 12 -3.32 0.47 4.91
C ALA A 12 -2.86 1.88 4.56
N ARG A 13 -1.56 2.09 4.59
CA ARG A 13 -0.94 3.34 4.22
C ARG A 13 0.31 3.06 3.41
N PHE A 14 0.63 3.96 2.48
CA PHE A 14 1.84 3.84 1.68
C PHE A 14 2.90 4.76 2.24
N ASN A 15 4.09 4.22 2.43
CA ASN A 15 5.23 4.98 2.96
C ASN A 15 6.46 4.79 2.09
N LEU A 16 7.24 5.86 1.96
CA LEU A 16 8.53 5.80 1.29
C LEU A 16 9.55 5.11 2.19
N ARG A 17 10.40 4.29 1.61
CA ARG A 17 11.49 3.66 2.35
C ARG A 17 12.48 4.69 2.87
N LYS A 18 12.87 5.64 2.00
CA LYS A 18 13.83 6.69 2.35
C LYS A 18 13.24 8.05 1.99
N PRO A 19 12.44 8.65 2.88
CA PRO A 19 11.75 9.91 2.56
C PRO A 19 12.66 11.10 2.23
N ARG A 20 13.94 11.01 2.62
CA ARG A 20 14.90 12.09 2.37
C ARG A 20 15.91 11.75 1.27
N SER A 21 15.68 10.70 0.52
CA SER A 21 16.57 10.33 -0.57
C SER A 21 16.50 11.31 -1.71
N GLU A 22 17.65 11.53 -2.36
CA GLU A 22 17.72 12.30 -3.60
C GLU A 22 17.46 11.44 -4.83
N LYS A 23 17.36 10.12 -4.63
CA LYS A 23 17.13 9.14 -5.69
C LYS A 23 15.75 8.51 -5.50
N PRO A 24 15.21 7.89 -6.54
CA PRO A 24 13.96 7.13 -6.37
C PRO A 24 14.09 6.09 -5.28
N THR A 25 13.09 6.00 -4.43
CA THR A 25 13.06 5.07 -3.32
C THR A 25 11.84 4.17 -3.40
N ASN A 26 11.95 2.99 -2.83
CA ASN A 26 10.84 2.02 -2.79
C ASN A 26 9.66 2.58 -2.01
N LEU A 27 8.47 2.24 -2.50
CA LEU A 27 7.22 2.52 -1.82
C LEU A 27 6.74 1.24 -1.14
N TYR A 28 6.35 1.35 0.12
CA TYR A 28 5.85 0.22 0.89
C TYR A 28 4.38 0.42 1.24
N LEU A 29 3.64 -0.69 1.20
CA LEU A 29 2.32 -0.76 1.80
C LEU A 29 2.51 -1.19 3.26
N VAL A 30 2.02 -0.38 4.18
CA VAL A 30 2.12 -0.64 5.62
C VAL A 30 0.72 -0.78 6.18
N CYS A 31 0.46 -1.85 6.90
CA CYS A 31 -0.81 -2.06 7.56
C CYS A 31 -0.59 -2.76 8.89
N ARG A 32 -1.63 -2.75 9.73
CA ARG A 32 -1.62 -3.47 11.00
C ARG A 32 -2.65 -4.57 10.94
N ILE A 33 -2.20 -5.77 11.26
CA ILE A 33 -3.04 -6.94 11.31
C ILE A 33 -2.78 -7.61 12.65
N ASN A 34 -3.81 -7.75 13.47
CA ASN A 34 -3.69 -8.43 14.76
C ASN A 34 -2.63 -7.78 15.66
N ASN A 35 -2.59 -6.45 15.68
CA ASN A 35 -1.62 -5.63 16.42
C ASN A 35 -0.17 -5.78 15.95
N LYS A 36 0.04 -6.42 14.82
CA LYS A 36 1.37 -6.54 14.21
C LYS A 36 1.44 -5.64 12.98
N GLN A 37 2.54 -4.93 12.84
CA GLN A 37 2.78 -4.15 11.64
C GLN A 37 3.27 -5.04 10.52
N VAL A 38 2.61 -4.94 9.39
CA VAL A 38 2.99 -5.66 8.17
C VAL A 38 3.45 -4.65 7.15
N LYS A 39 4.62 -4.87 6.58
CA LYS A 39 5.24 -3.97 5.62
C LYS A 39 5.58 -4.76 4.36
N LEU A 40 4.98 -4.35 3.24
CA LEU A 40 5.14 -5.04 1.97
C LEU A 40 5.67 -4.09 0.91
N SER A 41 6.64 -4.55 0.13
CA SER A 41 7.12 -3.77 -1.01
C SER A 41 6.06 -3.72 -2.10
N THR A 42 5.79 -2.54 -2.64
CA THR A 42 4.89 -2.40 -3.78
C THR A 42 5.56 -2.75 -5.11
N GLY A 43 6.88 -2.84 -5.11
CA GLY A 43 7.65 -3.09 -6.33
C GLY A 43 7.85 -1.86 -7.21
N VAL A 44 7.39 -0.69 -6.77
CA VAL A 44 7.57 0.56 -7.52
C VAL A 44 8.44 1.51 -6.75
N LYS A 45 9.13 2.40 -7.48
CA LYS A 45 9.99 3.42 -6.91
C LYS A 45 9.51 4.79 -7.35
N ILE A 46 9.75 5.77 -6.50
CA ILE A 46 9.37 7.16 -6.77
C ILE A 46 10.34 8.10 -6.08
N TYR A 47 10.58 9.25 -6.70
CA TYR A 47 11.31 10.32 -6.02
C TYR A 47 10.48 10.80 -4.83
N PRO A 48 11.10 11.02 -3.67
CA PRO A 48 10.36 11.52 -2.50
C PRO A 48 9.57 12.80 -2.77
N ASP A 49 10.13 13.70 -3.57
CA ASP A 49 9.47 14.96 -3.92
C ASP A 49 8.24 14.77 -4.81
N HIS A 50 8.11 13.62 -5.44
CA HIS A 50 6.95 13.31 -6.29
C HIS A 50 5.83 12.60 -5.54
N TRP A 51 6.02 12.33 -4.25
CA TRP A 51 5.04 11.61 -3.45
C TRP A 51 4.21 12.57 -2.61
N ASN A 52 2.89 12.50 -2.76
CA ASN A 52 1.95 13.26 -1.95
C ASN A 52 1.47 12.40 -0.79
N GLU A 53 2.05 12.60 0.38
CA GLU A 53 1.73 11.79 1.55
C GLU A 53 0.30 12.00 2.04
N LYS A 54 -0.21 13.22 1.97
CA LYS A 54 -1.58 13.51 2.41
C LYS A 54 -2.61 12.77 1.57
N ARG A 55 -2.44 12.82 0.25
CA ARG A 55 -3.36 12.17 -0.68
C ARG A 55 -3.01 10.72 -0.96
N GLN A 56 -1.84 10.29 -0.51
CA GLN A 56 -1.35 8.94 -0.74
C GLN A 56 -1.33 8.58 -2.23
N GLU A 57 -0.73 9.48 -3.02
CA GLU A 57 -0.61 9.31 -4.47
C GLU A 57 0.63 10.03 -4.99
N ALA A 58 1.07 9.65 -6.18
CA ALA A 58 2.17 10.32 -6.85
C ALA A 58 1.66 11.55 -7.59
N TYR A 59 2.48 12.61 -7.61
CA TYR A 59 2.15 13.82 -8.36
C TYR A 59 2.21 13.57 -9.86
N ILE A 60 1.23 14.10 -10.57
CA ILE A 60 1.20 14.18 -12.02
C ILE A 60 1.08 15.67 -12.35
N SER A 61 2.03 16.22 -13.09
CA SER A 61 2.06 17.66 -13.34
C SER A 61 2.79 17.98 -14.64
N VAL A 62 2.34 19.01 -15.30
CA VAL A 62 3.04 19.52 -16.49
C VAL A 62 4.45 20.04 -16.16
N ARG A 63 4.73 20.29 -14.89
CA ARG A 63 6.06 20.72 -14.44
C ARG A 63 7.06 19.57 -14.36
N LEU A 64 6.58 18.35 -14.32
CA LEU A 64 7.43 17.16 -14.31
C LEU A 64 7.76 16.75 -15.75
N SER A 65 8.89 16.07 -15.91
CA SER A 65 9.22 15.51 -17.21
C SER A 65 8.22 14.45 -17.63
N GLU A 66 8.16 14.14 -18.92
CA GLU A 66 7.29 13.09 -19.42
C GLU A 66 7.62 11.73 -18.79
N ILE A 67 8.93 11.44 -18.64
CA ILE A 67 9.37 10.18 -18.03
C ILE A 67 8.89 10.10 -16.58
N ASP A 68 9.00 11.18 -15.83
CA ASP A 68 8.56 11.20 -14.44
C ASP A 68 7.05 11.04 -14.33
N ASN A 69 6.29 11.68 -15.21
CA ASN A 69 4.84 11.52 -15.23
C ASN A 69 4.43 10.10 -15.58
N ILE A 70 5.15 9.46 -16.49
CA ILE A 70 4.90 8.05 -16.84
C ILE A 70 5.16 7.17 -15.62
N ASN A 71 6.30 7.36 -14.96
CA ASN A 71 6.62 6.59 -13.76
C ASN A 71 5.55 6.79 -12.68
N ASN A 72 5.17 8.03 -12.45
CA ASN A 72 4.19 8.35 -11.39
C ASN A 72 2.79 7.81 -11.72
N THR A 73 2.44 7.76 -13.00
CA THR A 73 1.20 7.11 -13.45
C THR A 73 1.23 5.62 -13.14
N ILE A 74 2.36 4.96 -13.39
CA ILE A 74 2.52 3.54 -13.07
C ILE A 74 2.42 3.32 -11.56
N VAL A 75 3.05 4.19 -10.76
CA VAL A 75 2.95 4.14 -9.31
C VAL A 75 1.49 4.23 -8.87
N ASN A 76 0.75 5.19 -9.39
CA ASN A 76 -0.65 5.39 -9.03
C ASN A 76 -1.54 4.19 -9.43
N LYS A 77 -1.27 3.58 -10.57
CA LYS A 77 -1.98 2.37 -10.99
C LYS A 77 -1.72 1.22 -10.02
N LYS A 78 -0.48 1.04 -9.61
CA LYS A 78 -0.11 -0.01 -8.66
C LYS A 78 -0.78 0.22 -7.31
N ILE A 79 -0.78 1.46 -6.84
CA ILE A 79 -1.43 1.84 -5.58
C ILE A 79 -2.93 1.53 -5.64
N THR A 80 -3.59 1.89 -6.73
CA THR A 80 -5.02 1.62 -6.90
C THR A 80 -5.33 0.14 -6.84
N LYS A 81 -4.53 -0.68 -7.53
CA LYS A 81 -4.68 -2.14 -7.47
C LYS A 81 -4.51 -2.68 -6.07
N LEU A 82 -3.51 -2.20 -5.35
CA LEU A 82 -3.25 -2.66 -3.99
C LEU A 82 -4.34 -2.22 -3.02
N LYS A 83 -4.89 -1.03 -3.19
CA LYS A 83 -6.03 -0.58 -2.39
C LYS A 83 -7.26 -1.46 -2.61
N GLU A 84 -7.56 -1.78 -3.87
CA GLU A 84 -8.67 -2.65 -4.21
C GLU A 84 -8.47 -4.04 -3.63
N TYR A 85 -7.28 -4.58 -3.77
CA TYR A 85 -6.92 -5.87 -3.19
C TYR A 85 -7.07 -5.87 -1.68
N PHE A 86 -6.64 -4.79 -1.02
CA PHE A 86 -6.72 -4.69 0.42
C PHE A 86 -8.19 -4.65 0.90
N ILE A 87 -9.06 -3.99 0.14
CA ILE A 87 -10.49 -3.98 0.44
C ILE A 87 -11.07 -5.40 0.33
N GLU A 88 -10.72 -6.14 -0.72
CA GLU A 88 -11.14 -7.52 -0.89
C GLU A 88 -10.61 -8.41 0.23
N PHE A 89 -9.38 -8.18 0.64
CA PHE A 89 -8.76 -8.91 1.74
C PHE A 89 -9.51 -8.65 3.05
N LYS A 90 -9.85 -7.41 3.35
CA LYS A 90 -10.65 -7.07 4.53
C LYS A 90 -12.02 -7.76 4.47
N HIS A 91 -12.64 -7.76 3.31
CA HIS A 91 -13.93 -8.44 3.12
C HIS A 91 -13.78 -9.93 3.38
N TYR A 92 -12.72 -10.54 2.85
CA TYR A 92 -12.44 -11.97 3.11
C TYR A 92 -12.33 -12.23 4.60
N LEU A 93 -11.61 -11.41 5.33
CA LEU A 93 -11.46 -11.58 6.78
C LEU A 93 -12.79 -11.41 7.53
N CYS A 94 -13.68 -10.55 7.04
CA CYS A 94 -15.02 -10.42 7.62
C CYS A 94 -15.83 -11.71 7.47
N MET A 95 -15.66 -12.39 6.33
CA MET A 95 -16.37 -13.63 6.04
C MET A 95 -15.71 -14.84 6.68
N HIS A 96 -14.44 -14.74 7.06
CA HIS A 96 -13.65 -15.83 7.65
C HIS A 96 -12.95 -15.37 8.91
N PRO A 97 -13.70 -14.99 9.95
CA PRO A 97 -13.11 -14.40 11.15
C PRO A 97 -12.14 -15.31 11.88
N ASP A 98 -12.28 -16.62 11.73
CA ASP A 98 -11.40 -17.58 12.39
C ASP A 98 -10.00 -17.62 11.77
N GLU A 99 -9.85 -17.07 10.58
CA GLU A 99 -8.59 -17.08 9.86
C GLU A 99 -7.79 -15.78 9.99
N ILE A 100 -8.32 -14.81 10.72
CA ILE A 100 -7.70 -13.47 10.83
C ILE A 100 -6.24 -13.55 11.28
N GLY A 101 -5.93 -14.40 12.25
CA GLY A 101 -4.57 -14.50 12.76
C GLY A 101 -3.67 -15.44 12.00
N ALA A 102 -4.22 -16.35 11.21
CA ALA A 102 -3.48 -17.46 10.63
C ALA A 102 -2.99 -17.21 9.20
N VAL A 103 -3.85 -16.69 8.32
CA VAL A 103 -3.52 -16.59 6.89
C VAL A 103 -3.37 -15.18 6.37
N SER A 104 -3.72 -14.19 7.17
CA SER A 104 -3.77 -12.80 6.71
C SER A 104 -2.47 -12.31 6.07
N TYR A 105 -1.36 -12.55 6.74
CA TYR A 105 -0.06 -12.08 6.24
C TYR A 105 0.33 -12.78 4.95
N THR A 106 0.23 -14.10 4.91
CA THR A 106 0.60 -14.90 3.75
C THR A 106 -0.28 -14.55 2.55
N HIS A 107 -1.57 -14.38 2.80
CA HIS A 107 -2.51 -14.05 1.75
C HIS A 107 -2.23 -12.70 1.11
N LEU A 108 -1.93 -11.70 1.92
CA LEU A 108 -1.59 -10.36 1.45
C LEU A 108 -0.25 -10.36 0.72
N ARG A 109 0.72 -11.10 1.22
CA ARG A 109 2.04 -11.17 0.64
C ARG A 109 2.07 -11.88 -0.71
N ALA A 110 1.20 -12.85 -0.91
CA ALA A 110 1.11 -13.55 -2.20
C ALA A 110 0.77 -12.61 -3.35
N HIS A 111 0.04 -11.54 -3.08
CA HIS A 111 -0.29 -10.53 -4.09
C HIS A 111 0.92 -9.68 -4.49
N GLU A 112 1.89 -9.54 -3.62
CA GLU A 112 3.09 -8.74 -3.86
C GLU A 112 3.91 -9.26 -5.05
N THR A 113 3.88 -10.56 -5.29
CA THR A 113 4.69 -11.18 -6.33
C THR A 113 4.11 -11.06 -7.73
N LEU A 114 2.92 -10.54 -7.84
CA LEU A 114 2.28 -10.32 -9.14
C LEU A 114 2.71 -8.98 -9.72
#